data_01a9e3b68037f4adfad07461bdc2ee15
#
_entry.id   01a9e3b68037f4adfad07461bdc2ee15
#
_cell.length_a   1.000
_cell.length_b   1.000
_cell.length_c   1.000
_cell.angle_alpha   90.00
_cell.angle_beta   90.00
_cell.angle_gamma   90.00
#
_symmetry.space_group_name_H-M   'P 1'
#
loop_
_entity.id
_entity.type
_entity.pdbx_description
1 polymer ?
#
loop_
_entity_poly.entity_id
_entity_poly.type
_entity_poly.pdbx_seq_one_letter_code
_entity_poly.pdbx_strand_id
1 'polypeptide(L)'
;FEIETLSNSFTDVIDILNQNNIVTQIYRVTGKNKLHVHAVAASNSEMEHFLHTTIDTLPGVTSCSCNIILSRIKDIKGLRL
;
A
#
# COMPACT_ATOMS: atom_id res chain seq x y z
N PHE A 1 -1.09 1.31 -3.85
CA PHE A 1 -0.05 0.32 -4.15
C PHE A 1 -0.68 -1.04 -4.38
N GLU A 2 -0.21 -1.72 -5.41
CA GLU A 2 -0.46 -3.14 -5.62
C GLU A 2 0.83 -3.88 -5.33
N ILE A 3 0.83 -4.77 -4.33
CA ILE A 3 2.03 -5.44 -3.86
C ILE A 3 1.83 -6.94 -3.92
N GLU A 4 2.75 -7.65 -4.59
CA GLU A 4 2.82 -9.11 -4.56
C GLU A 4 4.06 -9.54 -3.81
N THR A 5 3.94 -10.59 -3.03
CA THR A 5 5.04 -11.09 -2.20
C THR A 5 5.23 -12.60 -2.38
N LEU A 6 6.39 -13.07 -1.92
CA LEU A 6 6.57 -14.48 -1.65
C LEU A 6 5.63 -14.91 -0.52
N SER A 7 5.16 -16.15 -0.54
CA SER A 7 4.19 -16.63 0.45
C SER A 7 4.73 -16.58 1.88
N ASN A 8 6.03 -16.81 2.07
CA ASN A 8 6.66 -16.77 3.39
C ASN A 8 6.93 -15.33 3.91
N SER A 9 6.72 -14.34 3.07
CA SER A 9 6.92 -12.92 3.45
C SER A 9 5.60 -12.16 3.59
N PHE A 10 4.48 -12.75 3.22
CA PHE A 10 3.19 -12.07 3.15
C PHE A 10 2.78 -11.45 4.49
N THR A 11 2.84 -12.22 5.56
CA THR A 11 2.47 -11.76 6.90
C THR A 11 3.42 -10.67 7.39
N ASP A 12 4.73 -10.81 7.14
CA ASP A 12 5.72 -9.82 7.54
C ASP A 12 5.48 -8.48 6.85
N VAL A 13 5.16 -8.51 5.56
CA VAL A 13 4.83 -7.30 4.81
C VAL A 13 3.60 -6.61 5.38
N ILE A 14 2.57 -7.37 5.70
CA ILE A 14 1.35 -6.82 6.33
C ILE A 14 1.69 -6.16 7.66
N ASP A 15 2.48 -6.82 8.49
CA ASP A 15 2.84 -6.29 9.81
C ASP A 15 3.64 -5.00 9.70
N ILE A 16 4.59 -4.93 8.78
CA ILE A 16 5.39 -3.72 8.56
C ILE A 16 4.50 -2.56 8.10
N LEU A 17 3.64 -2.80 7.13
CA LEU A 17 2.73 -1.78 6.60
C LEU A 17 1.73 -1.33 7.66
N ASN A 18 1.22 -2.26 8.47
CA ASN A 18 0.23 -1.96 9.48
C ASN A 18 0.76 -1.06 10.60
N GLN A 19 2.06 -1.05 10.82
CA GLN A 19 2.71 -0.21 11.83
C GLN A 19 3.03 1.20 11.32
N ASN A 20 2.86 1.46 10.03
CA ASN A 20 3.22 2.74 9.45
C ASN A 20 2.01 3.67 9.38
N ASN A 21 2.15 4.89 9.94
CA ASN A 21 1.06 5.85 10.03
C ASN A 21 0.59 6.40 8.69
N ILE A 22 1.42 6.33 7.66
CA ILE A 22 1.05 6.77 6.31
C ILE A 22 0.07 5.80 5.67
N VAL A 23 0.16 4.52 6.01
CA VAL A 23 -0.76 3.49 5.50
C VAL A 23 -2.11 3.65 6.19
N THR A 24 -3.16 3.84 5.40
CA THR A 24 -4.51 4.03 5.90
C THR A 24 -5.39 2.80 5.76
N GLN A 25 -5.15 1.98 4.73
CA GLN A 25 -5.95 0.79 4.46
C GLN A 25 -5.09 -0.27 3.79
N ILE A 26 -5.31 -1.51 4.18
CA ILE A 26 -4.68 -2.68 3.57
C ILE A 26 -5.77 -3.67 3.21
N TYR A 27 -5.84 -4.04 1.93
CA TYR A 27 -6.80 -5.03 1.44
C TYR A 27 -6.07 -6.24 0.90
N ARG A 28 -6.55 -7.41 1.25
CA ARG A 28 -6.16 -8.64 0.59
C ARG A 28 -7.04 -8.81 -0.63
N VAL A 29 -6.45 -8.94 -1.82
CA VAL A 29 -7.18 -9.03 -3.06
C VAL A 29 -7.04 -10.42 -3.67
N THR A 30 -7.86 -10.71 -4.69
CA THR A 30 -7.77 -11.98 -5.40
C THR A 30 -6.42 -12.10 -6.07
N GLY A 31 -5.88 -13.30 -6.06
CA GLY A 31 -4.55 -13.59 -6.53
C GLY A 31 -3.72 -14.19 -5.40
N LYS A 32 -2.48 -14.52 -5.70
CA LYS A 32 -1.60 -15.21 -4.79
C LYS A 32 -0.73 -14.21 -4.05
N ASN A 33 -0.91 -14.10 -2.72
CA ASN A 33 -0.10 -13.20 -1.88
C ASN A 33 -0.09 -11.76 -2.38
N LYS A 34 -1.27 -11.24 -2.68
CA LYS A 34 -1.44 -9.93 -3.28
C LYS A 34 -2.20 -9.00 -2.35
N LEU A 35 -1.69 -7.76 -2.22
CA LEU A 35 -2.27 -6.72 -1.38
C LEU A 35 -2.56 -5.47 -2.19
N HIS A 36 -3.66 -4.81 -1.83
CA HIS A 36 -3.96 -3.46 -2.28
C HIS A 36 -3.84 -2.53 -1.08
N VAL A 37 -2.96 -1.55 -1.15
CA VAL A 37 -2.60 -0.70 -0.02
C VAL A 37 -2.86 0.76 -0.36
N HIS A 38 -3.59 1.44 0.54
CA HIS A 38 -3.79 2.88 0.46
C HIS A 38 -2.87 3.58 1.46
N ALA A 39 -2.22 4.63 1.01
CA ALA A 39 -1.36 5.46 1.84
C ALA A 39 -1.62 6.92 1.53
N VAL A 40 -1.51 7.77 2.55
CA VAL A 40 -1.71 9.21 2.43
C VAL A 40 -0.54 9.92 3.07
N ALA A 41 0.11 10.80 2.32
CA ALA A 41 1.20 11.63 2.82
C ALA A 41 0.81 13.11 2.73
N ALA A 42 1.38 13.92 3.62
CA ALA A 42 1.10 15.36 3.66
C ALA A 42 1.82 16.13 2.55
N SER A 43 2.87 15.55 1.98
CA SER A 43 3.67 16.17 0.93
C SER A 43 4.31 15.11 0.03
N ASN A 44 4.81 15.55 -1.12
CA ASN A 44 5.57 14.68 -2.02
C ASN A 44 6.85 14.17 -1.36
N SER A 45 7.51 15.02 -0.57
CA SER A 45 8.72 14.61 0.17
C SER A 45 8.44 13.50 1.15
N GLU A 46 7.32 13.57 1.86
CA GLU A 46 6.91 12.52 2.79
C GLU A 46 6.61 11.22 2.06
N MET A 47 5.93 11.29 0.91
CA MET A 47 5.64 10.12 0.11
C MET A 47 6.92 9.48 -0.44
N GLU A 48 7.87 10.29 -0.93
CA GLU A 48 9.15 9.78 -1.40
C GLU A 48 9.93 9.10 -0.27
N HIS A 49 9.92 9.70 0.91
CA HIS A 49 10.55 9.10 2.08
C HIS A 49 9.92 7.75 2.42
N PHE A 50 8.60 7.66 2.40
CA PHE A 50 7.87 6.41 2.63
C PHE A 50 8.25 5.35 1.59
N LEU A 51 8.31 5.73 0.31
CA LEU A 51 8.69 4.80 -0.75
C LEU A 51 10.09 4.22 -0.50
N HIS A 52 11.06 5.07 -0.19
CA HIS A 52 12.45 4.64 -0.03
C HIS A 52 12.71 3.90 1.29
N THR A 53 12.08 4.31 2.37
CA THR A 53 12.34 3.73 3.69
C THR A 53 11.46 2.55 4.04
N THR A 54 10.26 2.49 3.50
CA THR A 54 9.30 1.42 3.83
C THR A 54 9.06 0.50 2.64
N ILE A 55 8.59 1.02 1.51
CA ILE A 55 8.20 0.19 0.38
C ILE A 55 9.40 -0.53 -0.24
N ASP A 56 10.49 0.19 -0.51
CA ASP A 56 11.67 -0.40 -1.14
C ASP A 56 12.39 -1.42 -0.26
N THR A 57 12.14 -1.39 1.03
CA THR A 57 12.79 -2.30 2.00
C THR A 57 11.91 -3.46 2.45
N LEU A 58 10.68 -3.57 1.92
CA LEU A 58 9.79 -4.68 2.28
C LEU A 58 10.40 -6.02 1.87
N PRO A 59 10.36 -7.02 2.78
CA PRO A 59 10.94 -8.33 2.47
C PRO A 59 10.08 -9.11 1.49
N GLY A 60 10.74 -9.81 0.57
CA GLY A 60 10.09 -10.79 -0.29
C GLY A 60 9.07 -10.24 -1.28
N VAL A 61 9.13 -8.96 -1.59
CA VAL A 61 8.25 -8.36 -2.62
C VAL A 61 8.71 -8.79 -3.99
N THR A 62 7.80 -9.40 -4.75
CA THR A 62 8.08 -9.86 -6.12
C THR A 62 7.59 -8.88 -7.17
N SER A 63 6.59 -8.06 -6.83
CA SER A 63 6.05 -7.04 -7.72
C SER A 63 5.43 -5.94 -6.88
N CYS A 64 5.65 -4.69 -7.29
CA CYS A 64 5.03 -3.54 -6.65
C CYS A 64 4.76 -2.48 -7.71
N SER A 65 3.52 -2.00 -7.74
CA SER A 65 3.16 -0.84 -8.55
C SER A 65 2.50 0.22 -7.69
N CYS A 66 2.77 1.48 -8.01
CA CYS A 66 2.25 2.62 -7.28
C CYS A 66 1.49 3.52 -8.24
N ASN A 67 0.26 3.87 -7.87
CA ASN A 67 -0.53 4.85 -8.58
C ASN A 67 -0.90 5.98 -7.62
N ILE A 68 -0.64 7.21 -8.04
CA ILE A 68 -0.98 8.38 -7.24
C ILE A 68 -2.35 8.87 -7.69
N ILE A 69 -3.25 9.06 -6.72
CA ILE A 69 -4.58 9.62 -6.99
C ILE A 69 -4.42 11.14 -7.13
N LEU A 70 -4.65 11.65 -8.33
CA LEU A 70 -4.50 13.08 -8.63
C LEU A 70 -5.74 13.87 -8.27
N SER A 71 -6.93 13.29 -8.48
CA SER A 71 -8.19 13.97 -8.17
C SER A 71 -9.30 12.98 -7.97
N ARG A 72 -10.32 13.43 -7.24
CA ARG A 72 -11.56 12.68 -7.06
C ARG A 72 -12.59 13.25 -8.02
N ILE A 73 -13.01 12.46 -8.99
CA ILE A 73 -14.01 12.92 -9.98
C ILE A 73 -15.41 12.76 -9.44
N LYS A 74 -15.67 11.65 -8.72
CA LYS A 74 -16.98 11.38 -8.14
C LYS A 74 -16.80 10.68 -6.80
N ASP A 75 -17.56 11.13 -5.81
CA ASP A 75 -17.60 10.50 -4.50
C ASP A 75 -19.07 10.25 -4.14
N ILE A 76 -19.42 8.98 -3.92
CA ILE A 76 -20.80 8.60 -3.63
C ILE A 76 -20.96 8.55 -2.11
N LYS A 77 -21.65 9.53 -1.55
CA LYS A 77 -21.88 9.62 -0.11
C LYS A 77 -22.82 8.51 0.34
N GLY A 78 -22.54 7.97 1.51
CA GLY A 78 -23.36 6.93 2.11
C GLY A 78 -23.05 5.53 1.61
N LEU A 79 -22.27 5.38 0.57
CA LEU A 79 -21.82 4.09 0.06
C LEU A 79 -20.41 3.82 0.59
N ARG A 80 -20.24 2.69 1.27
CA ARG A 80 -18.95 2.24 1.80
C ARG A 80 -18.66 0.85 1.28
N LEU A 81 -17.51 0.70 0.70
CA LEU A 81 -17.06 -0.58 0.17
C LEU A 81 -15.90 -1.13 0.97
#